data_984d335b2edc1b0b808324768d490a76
#
_entry.id   984d335b2edc1b0b808324768d490a76
#
_cell.length_a   1.000
_cell.length_b   1.000
_cell.length_c   1.000
_cell.angle_alpha   90.00
_cell.angle_beta   90.00
_cell.angle_gamma   90.00
#
_symmetry.space_group_name_H-M   'P 1'
#
loop_
_entity.id
_entity.type
_entity.pdbx_description
1 polymer ?
#
loop_
_entity_poly.entity_id
_entity_poly.type
_entity_poly.pdbx_seq_one_letter_code
_entity_poly.pdbx_strand_id
1 'polypeptide(L)'
;MGTCHRRPPAGIAVPIPDFGVFPNKEDNDDFTIEDLEQQEIDTGNYWSLEDYADKDKVMQKIMDPQREWVKVFSDEGELSQYLGGEKPIFNPFGLVLKEIKDERNETVGMKERLILDSKITNANKAARCRQRVVLPRVVDPVHNAMKLLRWIRRHKLIKSFVSWLIADYEDAFWMIPLRKRERRFQCARFGGKVMALLRTGQGTKKRRAYLEPHLSTHRTLGPVSVR
;
A
#
# COMPACT_ATOMS: atom_id res chain seq x y z
N MET A 1 27.88 -9.24 -0.89
CA MET A 1 26.63 -9.52 -1.62
C MET A 1 25.84 -8.22 -1.68
N GLY A 2 25.82 -7.53 -2.83
CA GLY A 2 25.15 -6.25 -2.99
C GLY A 2 23.63 -6.45 -3.04
N THR A 3 22.94 -6.04 -2.01
CA THR A 3 21.48 -5.95 -2.02
C THR A 3 21.07 -4.87 -3.01
N CYS A 4 20.74 -5.31 -4.22
CA CYS A 4 20.18 -4.44 -5.24
C CYS A 4 18.80 -3.95 -4.72
N HIS A 5 18.75 -2.74 -4.14
CA HIS A 5 17.52 -2.08 -3.72
C HIS A 5 16.68 -1.67 -4.93
N ARG A 6 16.27 -2.64 -5.73
CA ARG A 6 15.36 -2.39 -6.83
C ARG A 6 13.98 -2.06 -6.25
N ARG A 7 13.52 -0.85 -6.51
CA ARG A 7 12.16 -0.42 -6.16
C ARG A 7 11.14 -1.44 -6.68
N PRO A 8 10.16 -1.89 -5.88
CA PRO A 8 9.21 -2.91 -6.30
C PRO A 8 8.29 -2.40 -7.42
N PRO A 9 7.82 -3.29 -8.34
CA PRO A 9 6.83 -2.93 -9.33
C PRO A 9 5.44 -2.75 -8.70
N ALA A 10 4.58 -1.90 -9.26
CA ALA A 10 3.20 -1.76 -8.83
C ALA A 10 2.28 -2.84 -9.45
N GLY A 11 2.77 -3.55 -10.43
CA GLY A 11 2.06 -4.63 -11.09
C GLY A 11 1.43 -4.24 -12.42
N ILE A 12 1.48 -2.98 -12.85
CA ILE A 12 0.90 -2.53 -14.11
C ILE A 12 1.96 -2.59 -15.21
N ALA A 13 3.01 -1.77 -15.16
CA ALA A 13 4.10 -1.82 -16.14
C ALA A 13 4.90 -3.13 -16.07
N VAL A 14 5.11 -3.65 -14.86
CA VAL A 14 5.84 -4.89 -14.61
C VAL A 14 5.04 -5.74 -13.61
N PRO A 15 4.71 -7.00 -13.94
CA PRO A 15 4.02 -7.88 -13.01
C PRO A 15 4.70 -7.98 -11.65
N ILE A 16 3.91 -8.11 -10.60
CA ILE A 16 4.42 -8.40 -9.26
C ILE A 16 5.04 -9.79 -9.28
N PRO A 17 6.32 -9.95 -8.87
CA PRO A 17 6.98 -11.24 -8.86
C PRO A 17 6.28 -12.21 -7.90
N ASP A 18 6.38 -13.48 -8.24
CA ASP A 18 5.96 -14.55 -7.34
C ASP A 18 7.01 -14.71 -6.22
N PHE A 19 6.56 -14.57 -4.97
CA PHE A 19 7.43 -14.71 -3.80
C PHE A 19 7.39 -16.12 -3.20
N GLY A 20 6.54 -17.02 -3.74
CA GLY A 20 6.35 -18.37 -3.21
C GLY A 20 5.72 -18.43 -1.81
N VAL A 21 5.21 -17.29 -1.30
CA VAL A 21 4.64 -17.18 0.06
C VAL A 21 3.14 -17.42 0.06
N PHE A 22 2.47 -17.00 -1.01
CA PHE A 22 1.02 -17.07 -1.13
C PHE A 22 0.62 -18.04 -2.25
N PRO A 23 -0.57 -18.64 -2.14
CA PRO A 23 -1.08 -19.49 -3.21
C PRO A 23 -1.29 -18.68 -4.50
N ASN A 24 -1.06 -19.33 -5.63
CA ASN A 24 -1.37 -18.77 -6.92
C ASN A 24 -2.89 -18.64 -7.09
N LYS A 25 -3.30 -17.67 -7.85
CA LYS A 25 -4.66 -17.51 -8.32
C LYS A 25 -4.66 -17.49 -9.84
N GLU A 26 -5.74 -17.92 -10.44
CA GLU A 26 -6.00 -17.66 -11.84
C GLU A 26 -6.24 -16.15 -12.01
N ASP A 27 -5.47 -15.49 -12.86
CA ASP A 27 -5.67 -14.09 -13.20
C ASP A 27 -6.56 -14.08 -14.45
N ASN A 28 -7.85 -13.90 -14.22
CA ASN A 28 -8.85 -13.84 -15.29
C ASN A 28 -9.09 -12.40 -15.78
N ASP A 29 -8.26 -11.45 -15.34
CA ASP A 29 -8.37 -10.06 -15.75
C ASP A 29 -7.58 -9.84 -17.06
N ASP A 30 -8.26 -9.93 -18.20
CA ASP A 30 -7.70 -9.65 -19.53
C ASP A 30 -7.54 -8.14 -19.81
N PHE A 31 -7.75 -7.29 -18.79
CA PHE A 31 -7.66 -5.84 -18.91
C PHE A 31 -6.21 -5.40 -19.07
N THR A 32 -5.90 -4.79 -20.20
CA THR A 32 -4.53 -4.43 -20.62
C THR A 32 -4.18 -2.99 -20.28
N ILE A 33 -2.93 -2.61 -20.57
CA ILE A 33 -2.49 -1.20 -20.46
C ILE A 33 -3.14 -0.38 -21.57
N GLU A 34 -3.28 -0.96 -22.74
CA GLU A 34 -3.92 -0.34 -23.90
C GLU A 34 -5.39 -0.01 -23.61
N ASP A 35 -6.13 -0.93 -22.96
CA ASP A 35 -7.50 -0.67 -22.50
C ASP A 35 -7.55 0.48 -21.48
N LEU A 36 -6.56 0.53 -20.57
CA LEU A 36 -6.46 1.59 -19.58
C LEU A 36 -6.23 2.97 -20.20
N GLU A 37 -5.48 3.04 -21.30
CA GLU A 37 -5.17 4.29 -22.00
C GLU A 37 -6.31 4.78 -22.91
N GLN A 38 -7.13 3.86 -23.40
CA GLN A 38 -8.24 4.15 -24.32
C GLN A 38 -9.56 4.43 -23.61
N GLN A 39 -9.70 4.01 -22.35
CA GLN A 39 -10.95 4.20 -21.61
C GLN A 39 -11.23 5.68 -21.34
N GLU A 40 -12.48 6.06 -21.44
CA GLU A 40 -13.00 7.31 -20.88
C GLU A 40 -13.33 7.07 -19.39
N ILE A 41 -12.85 7.97 -18.54
CA ILE A 41 -13.06 7.87 -17.11
C ILE A 41 -14.18 8.85 -16.73
N ASP A 42 -15.35 8.30 -16.42
CA ASP A 42 -16.43 9.08 -15.84
C ASP A 42 -16.22 9.24 -14.33
N THR A 43 -15.94 10.47 -13.91
CA THR A 43 -15.82 10.85 -12.48
C THR A 43 -16.96 11.75 -12.04
N GLY A 44 -18.03 11.90 -12.83
CA GLY A 44 -19.07 12.90 -12.63
C GLY A 44 -19.77 12.87 -11.27
N ASN A 45 -19.88 11.70 -10.65
CA ASN A 45 -20.47 11.52 -9.31
C ASN A 45 -19.44 11.10 -8.25
N TYR A 46 -18.15 11.28 -8.51
CA TYR A 46 -17.12 10.91 -7.56
C TYR A 46 -16.94 11.98 -6.49
N TRP A 47 -17.09 11.59 -5.24
CA TRP A 47 -16.80 12.47 -4.12
C TRP A 47 -15.28 12.62 -3.98
N SER A 48 -14.76 13.72 -4.48
CA SER A 48 -13.33 14.00 -4.50
C SER A 48 -12.86 14.61 -3.18
N LEU A 49 -11.53 14.57 -2.97
CA LEU A 49 -10.91 15.25 -1.84
C LEU A 49 -11.24 16.75 -1.85
N GLU A 50 -11.46 17.36 -3.03
CA GLU A 50 -11.75 18.79 -3.17
C GLU A 50 -13.07 19.22 -2.52
N ASP A 51 -13.97 18.27 -2.26
CA ASP A 51 -15.26 18.52 -1.61
C ASP A 51 -15.17 18.62 -0.07
N TYR A 52 -14.00 18.30 0.52
CA TYR A 52 -13.79 18.33 1.96
C TYR A 52 -13.23 19.66 2.45
N ALA A 53 -13.72 20.13 3.62
CA ALA A 53 -13.28 21.38 4.23
C ALA A 53 -11.76 21.36 4.59
N ASP A 54 -11.27 20.24 5.09
CA ASP A 54 -9.88 20.07 5.55
C ASP A 54 -8.91 19.59 4.47
N LYS A 55 -9.31 19.66 3.19
CA LYS A 55 -8.54 19.18 2.04
C LYS A 55 -7.09 19.66 2.02
N ASP A 56 -6.88 20.96 2.30
CA ASP A 56 -5.56 21.57 2.24
C ASP A 56 -4.63 21.02 3.33
N LYS A 57 -5.13 20.80 4.53
CA LYS A 57 -4.39 20.18 5.64
C LYS A 57 -3.95 18.75 5.29
N VAL A 58 -4.85 17.96 4.70
CA VAL A 58 -4.55 16.61 4.27
C VAL A 58 -3.49 16.62 3.16
N MET A 59 -3.62 17.52 2.18
CA MET A 59 -2.67 17.64 1.08
C MET A 59 -1.32 18.19 1.50
N GLN A 60 -1.26 19.07 2.49
CA GLN A 60 0.00 19.52 3.09
C GLN A 60 0.86 18.36 3.56
N LYS A 61 0.25 17.39 4.25
CA LYS A 61 0.94 16.16 4.68
C LYS A 61 1.50 15.37 3.50
N ILE A 62 0.77 15.29 2.40
CA ILE A 62 1.14 14.51 1.21
C ILE A 62 2.22 15.21 0.39
N MET A 63 2.12 16.53 0.25
CA MET A 63 3.06 17.34 -0.53
C MET A 63 4.30 17.76 0.27
N ASP A 64 4.42 17.37 1.53
CA ASP A 64 5.61 17.64 2.35
C ASP A 64 6.88 17.14 1.64
N PRO A 65 7.81 18.02 1.26
CA PRO A 65 9.02 17.63 0.54
C PRO A 65 9.90 16.63 1.29
N GLN A 66 9.86 16.66 2.63
CA GLN A 66 10.65 15.74 3.48
C GLN A 66 10.18 14.30 3.39
N ARG A 67 8.90 14.08 3.06
CA ARG A 67 8.32 12.75 2.93
C ARG A 67 8.62 12.08 1.60
N GLU A 68 8.90 12.85 0.56
CA GLU A 68 9.13 12.35 -0.81
C GLU A 68 8.02 11.39 -1.29
N TRP A 69 6.77 11.68 -0.94
CA TRP A 69 5.65 10.82 -1.32
C TRP A 69 5.15 11.13 -2.72
N VAL A 70 5.17 12.41 -3.09
CA VAL A 70 4.76 12.89 -4.41
C VAL A 70 5.78 13.85 -4.99
N LYS A 71 5.78 13.99 -6.31
CA LYS A 71 6.43 15.09 -7.01
C LYS A 71 5.35 15.90 -7.70
N VAL A 72 5.32 17.20 -7.40
CA VAL A 72 4.34 18.16 -7.91
C VAL A 72 4.91 18.86 -9.13
N PHE A 73 4.06 19.16 -10.09
CA PHE A 73 4.39 19.87 -11.34
C PHE A 73 3.36 20.98 -11.58
N SER A 74 3.76 22.01 -12.31
CA SER A 74 2.90 23.15 -12.62
C SER A 74 1.82 22.79 -13.63
N ASP A 75 2.15 21.91 -14.58
CA ASP A 75 1.27 21.50 -15.66
C ASP A 75 1.51 20.04 -16.11
N GLU A 76 0.67 19.57 -17.04
CA GLU A 76 0.77 18.22 -17.59
C GLU A 76 1.96 18.02 -18.54
N GLY A 77 2.47 19.11 -19.15
CA GLY A 77 3.64 19.07 -20.01
C GLY A 77 4.90 18.72 -19.22
N GLU A 78 5.13 19.39 -18.09
CA GLU A 78 6.24 19.08 -17.18
C GLU A 78 6.13 17.65 -16.63
N LEU A 79 4.91 17.22 -16.26
CA LEU A 79 4.66 15.86 -15.80
C LEU A 79 4.99 14.85 -16.90
N SER A 80 4.52 15.08 -18.14
CA SER A 80 4.78 14.18 -19.28
C SER A 80 6.28 14.08 -19.57
N GLN A 81 7.00 15.20 -19.57
CA GLN A 81 8.46 15.20 -19.73
C GLN A 81 9.15 14.38 -18.61
N TYR A 82 8.73 14.53 -17.37
CA TYR A 82 9.23 13.73 -16.24
C TYR A 82 8.97 12.24 -16.43
N LEU A 83 7.82 11.88 -16.99
CA LEU A 83 7.43 10.48 -17.26
C LEU A 83 8.09 9.91 -18.53
N GLY A 84 8.84 10.71 -19.29
CA GLY A 84 9.52 10.30 -20.52
C GLY A 84 8.60 10.29 -21.74
N GLY A 85 7.60 11.15 -21.78
CA GLY A 85 6.60 11.27 -22.85
C GLY A 85 5.43 10.29 -22.74
N GLU A 86 5.42 9.43 -21.70
CA GLU A 86 4.31 8.49 -21.49
C GLU A 86 3.05 9.21 -20.94
N LYS A 87 1.88 8.81 -21.42
CA LYS A 87 0.58 9.37 -20.99
C LYS A 87 0.34 9.06 -19.50
N PRO A 88 0.10 10.08 -18.64
CA PRO A 88 -0.26 9.87 -17.25
C PRO A 88 -1.69 9.34 -17.10
N ILE A 89 -1.92 8.49 -16.12
CA ILE A 89 -3.26 8.06 -15.68
C ILE A 89 -3.57 8.77 -14.37
N PHE A 90 -4.55 9.66 -14.41
CA PHE A 90 -4.95 10.45 -13.25
C PHE A 90 -6.01 9.72 -12.43
N ASN A 91 -5.66 9.38 -11.20
CA ASN A 91 -6.57 8.79 -10.24
C ASN A 91 -7.06 9.88 -9.28
N PRO A 92 -8.35 9.95 -8.99
CA PRO A 92 -8.85 10.94 -8.05
C PRO A 92 -8.41 10.61 -6.62
N PHE A 93 -8.19 11.65 -5.84
CA PHE A 93 -8.07 11.52 -4.39
C PHE A 93 -9.45 11.50 -3.74
N GLY A 94 -9.63 10.57 -2.81
CA GLY A 94 -10.78 10.52 -1.92
C GLY A 94 -10.34 10.53 -0.46
N LEU A 95 -11.23 10.89 0.43
CA LEU A 95 -10.99 10.90 1.85
C LEU A 95 -11.95 9.92 2.54
N VAL A 96 -11.39 8.98 3.29
CA VAL A 96 -12.16 8.07 4.12
C VAL A 96 -12.06 8.54 5.56
N LEU A 97 -13.19 8.95 6.12
CA LEU A 97 -13.31 9.32 7.51
C LEU A 97 -13.67 8.08 8.34
N LYS A 98 -12.93 7.86 9.41
CA LYS A 98 -13.21 6.78 10.36
C LYS A 98 -13.31 7.35 11.77
N GLU A 99 -14.42 7.10 12.42
CA GLU A 99 -14.58 7.43 13.83
C GLU A 99 -13.57 6.70 14.70
N ILE A 100 -12.96 7.44 15.61
CA ILE A 100 -12.16 6.88 16.70
C ILE A 100 -13.09 6.81 17.90
N LYS A 101 -13.31 5.61 18.41
CA LYS A 101 -14.16 5.37 19.57
C LYS A 101 -13.30 5.02 20.78
N ASP A 102 -13.70 5.50 21.95
CA ASP A 102 -13.11 5.14 23.22
C ASP A 102 -13.62 3.79 23.76
N GLU A 103 -13.20 3.43 24.96
CA GLU A 103 -13.62 2.20 25.64
C GLU A 103 -15.14 2.17 25.93
N ARG A 104 -15.79 3.32 25.98
CA ARG A 104 -17.24 3.48 26.18
C ARG A 104 -18.04 3.50 24.88
N ASN A 105 -17.35 3.26 23.73
CA ASN A 105 -17.91 3.32 22.39
C ASN A 105 -18.40 4.72 21.97
N GLU A 106 -17.90 5.79 22.63
CA GLU A 106 -18.16 7.17 22.28
C GLU A 106 -17.15 7.67 21.25
N THR A 107 -17.60 8.49 20.29
CA THR A 107 -16.72 9.05 19.27
C THR A 107 -15.86 10.16 19.86
N VAL A 108 -14.58 9.91 20.02
CA VAL A 108 -13.58 10.86 20.58
C VAL A 108 -12.78 11.58 19.50
N GLY A 109 -12.96 11.22 18.23
CA GLY A 109 -12.27 11.87 17.11
C GLY A 109 -12.56 11.22 15.78
N MET A 110 -11.96 11.81 14.72
CA MET A 110 -12.04 11.28 13.36
C MET A 110 -10.63 11.00 12.84
N LYS A 111 -10.44 9.83 12.26
CA LYS A 111 -9.21 9.47 11.55
C LYS A 111 -9.41 9.65 10.06
N GLU A 112 -8.68 10.56 9.47
CA GLU A 112 -8.69 10.83 8.05
C GLU A 112 -7.72 9.89 7.33
N ARG A 113 -8.18 9.26 6.25
CA ARG A 113 -7.35 8.42 5.40
C ARG A 113 -7.48 8.85 3.96
N LEU A 114 -6.42 9.45 3.44
CA LEU A 114 -6.35 9.77 2.02
C LEU A 114 -6.19 8.49 1.21
N ILE A 115 -7.03 8.33 0.21
CA ILE A 115 -6.96 7.24 -0.75
C ILE A 115 -6.71 7.80 -2.16
N LEU A 116 -5.91 7.08 -2.94
CA LEU A 116 -5.82 7.27 -4.38
C LEU A 116 -6.71 6.22 -5.03
N ASP A 117 -7.85 6.63 -5.58
CA ASP A 117 -8.83 5.67 -6.08
C ASP A 117 -8.49 5.17 -7.49
N SER A 118 -7.60 4.19 -7.52
CA SER A 118 -7.24 3.47 -8.74
C SER A 118 -8.29 2.42 -9.17
N LYS A 119 -9.42 2.34 -8.46
CA LYS A 119 -10.53 1.46 -8.87
C LYS A 119 -11.38 2.15 -9.94
N ILE A 120 -11.69 3.42 -9.73
CA ILE A 120 -12.52 4.19 -10.67
C ILE A 120 -11.83 4.33 -12.04
N THR A 121 -10.51 4.45 -12.04
CA THR A 121 -9.71 4.50 -13.28
C THR A 121 -9.37 3.13 -13.84
N ASN A 122 -9.86 2.04 -13.28
CA ASN A 122 -9.50 0.66 -13.63
C ASN A 122 -7.99 0.32 -13.56
N ALA A 123 -7.12 1.23 -13.09
CA ALA A 123 -5.69 0.96 -12.90
C ALA A 123 -5.44 -0.26 -12.01
N ASN A 124 -6.36 -0.52 -11.07
CA ASN A 124 -6.35 -1.73 -10.26
C ASN A 124 -6.64 -3.03 -11.03
N LYS A 125 -7.38 -2.96 -12.16
CA LYS A 125 -7.63 -4.12 -13.04
C LYS A 125 -6.39 -4.44 -13.86
N ALA A 126 -5.71 -3.42 -14.40
CA ALA A 126 -4.46 -3.60 -15.15
C ALA A 126 -3.29 -4.12 -14.29
N ALA A 127 -3.39 -4.08 -12.96
CA ALA A 127 -2.35 -4.60 -12.10
C ALA A 127 -2.31 -6.13 -12.07
N ARG A 128 -1.17 -6.73 -12.46
CA ARG A 128 -0.94 -8.17 -12.57
C ARG A 128 -0.20 -8.70 -11.34
N CYS A 129 -0.84 -9.63 -10.63
CA CYS A 129 -0.25 -10.35 -9.51
C CYS A 129 -0.79 -11.77 -9.50
N ARG A 130 0.06 -12.75 -9.69
CA ARG A 130 -0.33 -14.18 -9.74
C ARG A 130 -0.69 -14.75 -8.38
N GLN A 131 -0.29 -14.09 -7.31
CA GLN A 131 -0.52 -14.60 -5.96
C GLN A 131 -1.76 -13.99 -5.32
N ARG A 132 -2.52 -14.81 -4.62
CA ARG A 132 -3.61 -14.39 -3.74
C ARG A 132 -3.07 -14.17 -2.34
N VAL A 133 -3.01 -12.91 -1.90
CA VAL A 133 -2.62 -12.59 -0.53
C VAL A 133 -3.61 -13.21 0.46
N VAL A 134 -3.09 -14.04 1.35
CA VAL A 134 -3.83 -14.66 2.44
C VAL A 134 -3.35 -14.03 3.75
N LEU A 135 -4.24 -13.29 4.39
CA LEU A 135 -3.93 -12.67 5.69
C LEU A 135 -3.94 -13.73 6.81
N PRO A 136 -3.04 -13.62 7.79
CA PRO A 136 -3.10 -14.46 8.99
C PRO A 136 -4.46 -14.30 9.69
N ARG A 137 -5.05 -15.42 10.08
CA ARG A 137 -6.27 -15.43 10.89
C ARG A 137 -5.87 -15.29 12.37
N VAL A 138 -6.79 -14.81 13.20
CA VAL A 138 -6.55 -14.69 14.66
C VAL A 138 -6.10 -16.03 15.29
N VAL A 139 -6.58 -17.16 14.76
CA VAL A 139 -6.19 -18.48 15.23
C VAL A 139 -4.73 -18.85 14.95
N ASP A 140 -4.14 -18.29 13.90
CA ASP A 140 -2.77 -18.64 13.49
C ASP A 140 -1.71 -18.23 14.54
N PRO A 141 -1.71 -16.98 15.08
CA PRO A 141 -0.84 -16.64 16.19
C PRO A 141 -1.09 -17.47 17.44
N VAL A 142 -2.36 -17.75 17.79
CA VAL A 142 -2.68 -18.62 18.95
C VAL A 142 -2.08 -20.01 18.76
N HIS A 143 -2.23 -20.61 17.58
CA HIS A 143 -1.66 -21.91 17.26
C HIS A 143 -0.11 -21.90 17.39
N ASN A 144 0.53 -20.85 16.89
CA ASN A 144 1.98 -20.70 16.99
C ASN A 144 2.45 -20.54 18.45
N ALA A 145 1.73 -19.76 19.28
CA ALA A 145 2.00 -19.66 20.70
C ALA A 145 1.89 -21.02 21.40
N MET A 146 0.84 -21.78 21.10
CA MET A 146 0.66 -23.12 21.68
C MET A 146 1.78 -24.08 21.27
N LYS A 147 2.25 -24.03 20.02
CA LYS A 147 3.42 -24.81 19.59
C LYS A 147 4.67 -24.44 20.35
N LEU A 148 4.92 -23.13 20.54
CA LEU A 148 6.08 -22.62 21.27
C LEU A 148 6.02 -23.02 22.75
N LEU A 149 4.87 -22.91 23.41
CA LEU A 149 4.68 -23.34 24.80
C LEU A 149 4.93 -24.85 24.97
N ARG A 150 4.45 -25.67 24.02
CA ARG A 150 4.72 -27.13 24.04
C ARG A 150 6.21 -27.41 23.88
N TRP A 151 6.90 -26.65 23.01
CA TRP A 151 8.33 -26.77 22.81
C TRP A 151 9.12 -26.39 24.09
N ILE A 152 8.81 -25.25 24.71
CA ILE A 152 9.39 -24.78 26.00
C ILE A 152 9.22 -25.86 27.07
N ARG A 153 8.03 -26.42 27.21
CA ARG A 153 7.73 -27.48 28.20
C ARG A 153 8.53 -28.75 27.93
N ARG A 154 8.64 -29.17 26.67
CA ARG A 154 9.42 -30.37 26.28
C ARG A 154 10.90 -30.22 26.61
N HIS A 155 11.44 -29.03 26.46
CA HIS A 155 12.86 -28.75 26.73
C HIS A 155 13.12 -28.31 28.15
N LYS A 156 12.12 -28.41 29.05
CA LYS A 156 12.21 -28.08 30.46
C LYS A 156 12.73 -26.65 30.73
N LEU A 157 12.42 -25.70 29.89
CA LEU A 157 12.81 -24.29 30.01
C LEU A 157 11.87 -23.58 31.00
N ILE A 158 11.99 -23.91 32.29
CA ILE A 158 11.05 -23.56 33.38
C ILE A 158 10.92 -22.04 33.56
N LYS A 159 11.98 -21.29 33.26
CA LYS A 159 12.02 -19.80 33.38
C LYS A 159 11.64 -19.07 32.12
N SER A 160 11.22 -19.78 31.05
CA SER A 160 10.88 -19.17 29.79
C SER A 160 9.38 -18.89 29.69
N PHE A 161 9.04 -17.77 29.09
CA PHE A 161 7.66 -17.36 28.84
C PHE A 161 7.48 -16.94 27.39
N VAL A 162 6.25 -16.89 26.93
CA VAL A 162 5.87 -16.39 25.60
C VAL A 162 5.28 -15.01 25.78
N SER A 163 5.85 -14.02 25.08
CA SER A 163 5.30 -12.68 24.98
C SER A 163 4.93 -12.34 23.54
N TRP A 164 4.01 -11.41 23.39
CA TRP A 164 3.56 -10.92 22.10
C TRP A 164 4.19 -9.55 21.84
N LEU A 165 4.84 -9.41 20.69
CA LEU A 165 5.20 -8.11 20.14
C LEU A 165 4.18 -7.78 19.03
N ILE A 166 3.44 -6.71 19.24
CA ILE A 166 2.52 -6.15 18.24
C ILE A 166 3.19 -4.90 17.69
N ALA A 167 3.49 -4.91 16.40
CA ALA A 167 4.04 -3.75 15.71
C ALA A 167 3.07 -3.33 14.59
N ASP A 168 2.75 -2.06 14.54
CA ASP A 168 1.99 -1.45 13.45
C ASP A 168 2.85 -0.40 12.76
N TYR A 169 2.73 -0.30 11.44
CA TYR A 169 3.45 0.68 10.64
C TYR A 169 2.54 1.85 10.32
N GLU A 170 2.88 3.01 10.82
CA GLU A 170 2.22 4.24 10.39
C GLU A 170 2.48 4.47 8.89
N ASP A 171 1.42 4.83 8.16
CA ASP A 171 1.49 5.14 6.73
C ASP A 171 2.18 4.06 5.86
N ALA A 172 2.06 2.78 6.23
CA ALA A 172 2.78 1.65 5.63
C ALA A 172 2.77 1.62 4.09
N PHE A 173 1.66 2.02 3.46
CA PHE A 173 1.57 2.09 1.99
C PHE A 173 2.51 3.16 1.42
N TRP A 174 2.58 4.32 2.07
CA TRP A 174 3.43 5.43 1.66
C TRP A 174 4.94 5.18 1.88
N MET A 175 5.29 4.10 2.58
CA MET A 175 6.69 3.70 2.75
C MET A 175 7.24 2.92 1.55
N ILE A 176 6.39 2.39 0.66
CA ILE A 176 6.82 1.55 -0.46
C ILE A 176 7.13 2.42 -1.69
N PRO A 177 8.40 2.52 -2.14
CA PRO A 177 8.76 3.34 -3.29
C PRO A 177 8.29 2.72 -4.60
N LEU A 178 7.86 3.56 -5.55
CA LEU A 178 7.46 3.16 -6.90
C LEU A 178 8.63 3.14 -7.87
N ARG A 179 8.68 2.15 -8.76
CA ARG A 179 9.53 2.20 -9.95
C ARG A 179 9.13 3.36 -10.85
N LYS A 180 10.10 3.95 -11.57
CA LYS A 180 9.84 5.11 -12.43
C LYS A 180 8.73 4.81 -13.46
N ARG A 181 8.78 3.64 -14.11
CA ARG A 181 7.78 3.20 -15.11
C ARG A 181 6.35 3.00 -14.55
N GLU A 182 6.20 2.80 -13.25
CA GLU A 182 4.90 2.62 -12.61
C GLU A 182 4.24 3.95 -12.21
N ARG A 183 5.02 5.05 -12.16
CA ARG A 183 4.54 6.34 -11.66
C ARG A 183 3.47 6.95 -12.56
N ARG A 184 3.51 6.70 -13.86
CA ARG A 184 2.50 7.22 -14.79
C ARG A 184 1.08 6.72 -14.49
N PHE A 185 0.95 5.53 -13.87
CA PHE A 185 -0.33 4.97 -13.46
C PHE A 185 -0.78 5.43 -12.07
N GLN A 186 -0.01 6.28 -11.43
CA GLN A 186 -0.23 6.78 -10.08
C GLN A 186 -0.07 8.31 -10.06
N CYS A 187 -0.71 8.97 -11.01
CA CYS A 187 -0.80 10.42 -11.04
C CYS A 187 -2.13 10.90 -10.46
N ALA A 188 -2.15 12.15 -10.00
CA ALA A 188 -3.35 12.80 -9.47
C ALA A 188 -3.35 14.29 -9.80
N ARG A 189 -4.51 14.93 -9.68
CA ARG A 189 -4.71 16.37 -9.76
C ARG A 189 -5.25 16.88 -8.43
N PHE A 190 -4.80 18.05 -8.01
CA PHE A 190 -5.35 18.74 -6.85
C PHE A 190 -4.97 20.22 -6.89
N GLY A 191 -5.94 21.11 -6.66
CA GLY A 191 -5.72 22.56 -6.58
C GLY A 191 -5.07 23.15 -7.82
N GLY A 192 -5.45 22.70 -9.01
CA GLY A 192 -4.88 23.15 -10.29
C GLY A 192 -3.47 22.63 -10.59
N LYS A 193 -2.86 21.85 -9.70
CA LYS A 193 -1.55 21.21 -9.90
C LYS A 193 -1.70 19.75 -10.27
N VAL A 194 -0.69 19.23 -10.95
CA VAL A 194 -0.59 17.80 -11.26
C VAL A 194 0.56 17.16 -10.50
N MET A 195 0.44 15.90 -10.17
CA MET A 195 1.46 15.20 -9.38
C MET A 195 1.61 13.75 -9.76
N ALA A 196 2.84 13.25 -9.62
CA ALA A 196 3.14 11.83 -9.71
C ALA A 196 3.51 11.29 -8.33
N LEU A 197 2.90 10.19 -7.93
CA LEU A 197 3.28 9.52 -6.70
C LEU A 197 4.64 8.85 -6.87
N LEU A 198 5.54 9.10 -5.93
CA LEU A 198 6.86 8.46 -5.85
C LEU A 198 6.79 7.17 -5.03
N ARG A 199 5.75 7.07 -4.21
CA ARG A 199 5.46 5.94 -3.33
C ARG A 199 4.04 5.45 -3.57
N THR A 200 3.68 4.32 -2.98
CA THR A 200 2.37 3.74 -3.22
C THR A 200 1.30 4.47 -2.44
N GLY A 201 0.24 4.92 -3.11
CA GLY A 201 -0.94 5.47 -2.44
C GLY A 201 -1.80 4.39 -1.79
N GLN A 202 -2.51 4.76 -0.73
CA GLN A 202 -3.55 3.91 -0.16
C GLN A 202 -4.71 3.82 -1.17
N GLY A 203 -5.31 2.63 -1.33
CA GLY A 203 -6.38 2.38 -2.30
C GLY A 203 -5.94 1.55 -3.51
N THR A 204 -4.64 1.37 -3.73
CA THR A 204 -4.12 0.54 -4.81
C THR A 204 -4.23 -0.96 -4.47
N LYS A 205 -4.87 -1.71 -5.36
CA LYS A 205 -5.06 -3.17 -5.24
C LYS A 205 -3.71 -3.91 -5.28
N LYS A 206 -3.65 -5.08 -4.63
CA LYS A 206 -2.54 -6.07 -4.74
C LYS A 206 -1.20 -5.69 -4.07
N ARG A 207 -1.05 -4.53 -3.43
CA ARG A 207 0.21 -4.12 -2.79
C ARG A 207 0.47 -4.71 -1.41
N ARG A 208 -0.53 -5.29 -0.79
CA ARG A 208 -0.35 -6.08 0.44
C ARG A 208 0.68 -7.20 0.26
N ALA A 209 0.83 -7.72 -0.97
CA ALA A 209 1.84 -8.72 -1.31
C ALA A 209 3.29 -8.29 -1.03
N TYR A 210 3.59 -6.99 -0.97
CA TYR A 210 4.93 -6.50 -0.62
C TYR A 210 5.13 -6.24 0.87
N LEU A 211 4.08 -5.85 1.58
CA LEU A 211 4.19 -5.58 3.02
C LEU A 211 4.38 -6.88 3.80
N GLU A 212 3.68 -7.94 3.41
CA GLU A 212 3.66 -9.19 4.15
C GLU A 212 4.94 -10.03 4.10
N PRO A 213 5.67 -10.19 2.97
CA PRO A 213 6.93 -10.90 2.98
C PRO A 213 7.98 -10.26 3.88
N HIS A 214 8.01 -8.92 3.96
CA HIS A 214 8.92 -8.21 4.86
C HIS A 214 8.52 -8.38 6.34
N LEU A 215 7.23 -8.53 6.63
CA LEU A 215 6.74 -8.82 7.98
C LEU A 215 6.97 -10.30 8.34
N SER A 216 6.94 -11.22 7.38
CA SER A 216 7.14 -12.65 7.61
C SER A 216 8.61 -13.03 7.85
N THR A 217 9.57 -12.29 7.29
CA THR A 217 11.01 -12.53 7.51
C THR A 217 11.45 -12.26 8.94
N HIS A 218 10.68 -11.48 9.71
CA HIS A 218 10.92 -11.33 11.16
C HIS A 218 10.40 -12.50 11.99
N ARG A 219 9.78 -13.53 11.40
CA ARG A 219 9.32 -14.74 12.10
C ARG A 219 10.43 -15.73 12.48
N THR A 220 11.64 -15.53 12.03
CA THR A 220 12.82 -16.36 12.38
C THR A 220 13.84 -15.63 13.23
N LEU A 221 13.38 -14.84 14.19
CA LEU A 221 14.27 -14.52 15.31
C LEU A 221 14.36 -15.80 16.15
N GLY A 222 15.49 -16.48 16.02
CA GLY A 222 15.88 -17.56 16.92
C GLY A 222 15.86 -17.08 18.38
N PRO A 223 15.94 -17.97 19.36
CA PRO A 223 15.84 -17.61 20.76
C PRO A 223 16.87 -16.52 21.09
N VAL A 224 16.38 -15.31 21.42
CA VAL A 224 17.22 -14.26 21.96
C VAL A 224 17.68 -14.76 23.33
N SER A 225 18.96 -15.11 23.44
CA SER A 225 19.59 -15.39 24.74
C SER A 225 19.64 -14.08 25.50
N VAL A 226 18.73 -13.90 26.42
CA VAL A 226 18.84 -12.87 27.46
C VAL A 226 19.69 -13.48 28.54
N ARG A 227 20.92 -12.94 28.71
CA ARG A 227 21.79 -13.21 29.87
C ARG A 227 21.27 -12.44 31.06
#